data_270faf48d8ef7361980924783167cfc1
#
_entry.id   270faf48d8ef7361980924783167cfc1
#
_cell.length_a   1.000
_cell.length_b   1.000
_cell.length_c   1.000
_cell.angle_alpha   90.00
_cell.angle_beta   90.00
_cell.angle_gamma   90.00
#
_symmetry.space_group_name_H-M   'P 1'
#
loop_
_entity.id
_entity.type
_entity.pdbx_description
1 polymer ?
#
loop_
_entity_poly.entity_id
_entity_poly.type
_entity_poly.pdbx_seq_one_letter_code
_entity_poly.pdbx_strand_id
1 'polypeptide(L)'
;MQIKTKAIDAVNASLSAKIPSADVKSKLENAAKKAAKNMKIDGFRAGKVPVNVVLKRYEKELTADAEQDALKDVIDAGLKELNRKFEEVIGEPIVTKFDRGENEIDAEIELSFKPVINIDGYEELIESVSTPRVTKKEIDERKNEILKMMAPLEKIEKAALEKGDFAKFDFEGFVDGEAFEGGKAENYLLEIGSGQFIPGFEDGMIGLKVGEERDVKVKFPAEYGAAHLAGKDATFKVKLHEIQGKKVPEEIDEETLKRIMPGEEKVSVELFEERLKEQIKAEKHAKNVNEELKPKFADAIVAKFNFDVPKNIVEQEMDMQFRSAWSSFTPEQMAKFREDKDALTKQRETYRDDAVKSVKLTFIIDELARRRDIKVSDQELIQAVYFEAYRLGVDPKQHLENYKNQGILPAIKMSMIEEKLFNEMFTLKSDKKEKKAE
;
A
#
# COMPACT_ATOMS: atom_id res chain seq x y z
N MET A 1 -29.48 10.80 -33.30
CA MET A 1 -29.23 10.77 -31.86
C MET A 1 -29.72 12.07 -31.24
N GLN A 2 -30.56 12.03 -30.19
CA GLN A 2 -30.98 13.21 -29.42
C GLN A 2 -30.24 13.16 -28.06
N ILE A 3 -29.61 14.27 -27.70
CA ILE A 3 -28.86 14.39 -26.44
C ILE A 3 -29.43 15.55 -25.63
N LYS A 4 -29.48 15.40 -24.33
CA LYS A 4 -29.77 16.47 -23.37
C LYS A 4 -28.65 16.47 -22.33
N THR A 5 -28.07 17.63 -22.12
CA THR A 5 -27.03 17.83 -21.13
C THR A 5 -27.59 18.58 -19.93
N LYS A 6 -27.13 18.23 -18.73
CA LYS A 6 -27.47 18.91 -17.48
C LYS A 6 -26.23 19.02 -16.61
N ALA A 7 -25.78 20.24 -16.37
CA ALA A 7 -24.79 20.47 -15.32
C ALA A 7 -25.45 20.18 -13.94
N ILE A 8 -24.82 19.32 -13.16
CA ILE A 8 -25.25 18.98 -11.79
C ILE A 8 -24.66 20.01 -10.82
N ASP A 9 -23.37 20.24 -10.95
CA ASP A 9 -22.59 21.23 -10.22
C ASP A 9 -21.39 21.72 -11.07
N ALA A 10 -20.37 22.33 -10.46
CA ALA A 10 -19.23 22.89 -11.19
C ALA A 10 -18.37 21.81 -11.88
N VAL A 11 -18.38 20.58 -11.38
CA VAL A 11 -17.48 19.50 -11.81
C VAL A 11 -18.23 18.22 -12.22
N ASN A 12 -19.55 18.18 -12.14
CA ASN A 12 -20.34 17.01 -12.54
C ASN A 12 -21.44 17.39 -13.51
N ALA A 13 -21.64 16.56 -14.53
CA ALA A 13 -22.73 16.71 -15.50
C ALA A 13 -23.38 15.36 -15.83
N SER A 14 -24.67 15.38 -16.17
CA SER A 14 -25.41 14.24 -16.68
C SER A 14 -25.73 14.45 -18.14
N LEU A 15 -25.55 13.39 -18.93
CA LEU A 15 -25.94 13.29 -20.33
C LEU A 15 -27.08 12.27 -20.44
N SER A 16 -28.22 12.68 -21.00
CA SER A 16 -29.30 11.76 -21.34
C SER A 16 -29.39 11.67 -22.85
N ALA A 17 -29.34 10.48 -23.39
CA ALA A 17 -29.33 10.26 -24.83
C ALA A 17 -30.33 9.20 -25.26
N LYS A 18 -30.98 9.47 -26.42
CA LYS A 18 -31.74 8.48 -27.17
C LYS A 18 -30.93 8.10 -28.41
N ILE A 19 -30.40 6.89 -28.38
CA ILE A 19 -29.54 6.36 -29.44
C ILE A 19 -30.38 5.47 -30.34
N PRO A 20 -30.59 5.83 -31.63
CA PRO A 20 -31.34 4.98 -32.55
C PRO A 20 -30.68 3.60 -32.71
N SER A 21 -31.46 2.53 -32.63
CA SER A 21 -30.97 1.16 -32.86
C SER A 21 -30.29 0.99 -34.23
N ALA A 22 -30.68 1.78 -35.22
CA ALA A 22 -30.06 1.82 -36.54
C ALA A 22 -28.60 2.29 -36.46
N ASP A 23 -28.27 3.26 -35.60
CA ASP A 23 -26.90 3.78 -35.43
C ASP A 23 -25.99 2.71 -34.84
N VAL A 24 -26.47 1.98 -33.79
CA VAL A 24 -25.74 0.86 -33.18
C VAL A 24 -25.54 -0.28 -34.18
N LYS A 25 -26.57 -0.60 -34.96
CA LYS A 25 -26.50 -1.61 -36.04
C LYS A 25 -25.47 -1.26 -37.12
N SER A 26 -25.40 0.01 -37.51
CA SER A 26 -24.39 0.51 -38.47
C SER A 26 -22.97 0.36 -37.87
N LYS A 27 -22.76 0.69 -36.58
CA LYS A 27 -21.48 0.50 -35.87
C LYS A 27 -21.11 -0.98 -35.78
N LEU A 28 -22.05 -1.85 -35.44
CA LEU A 28 -21.89 -3.30 -35.38
C LEU A 28 -21.42 -3.87 -36.75
N GLU A 29 -22.08 -3.46 -37.86
CA GLU A 29 -21.67 -3.86 -39.22
C GLU A 29 -20.27 -3.37 -39.58
N ASN A 30 -19.91 -2.15 -39.18
CA ASN A 30 -18.58 -1.59 -39.40
C ASN A 30 -17.51 -2.31 -38.56
N ALA A 31 -17.78 -2.62 -37.30
CA ALA A 31 -16.91 -3.41 -36.44
C ALA A 31 -16.69 -4.81 -37.03
N ALA A 32 -17.77 -5.48 -37.48
CA ALA A 32 -17.69 -6.79 -38.14
C ALA A 32 -16.88 -6.74 -39.45
N LYS A 33 -17.02 -5.69 -40.26
CA LYS A 33 -16.20 -5.50 -41.48
C LYS A 33 -14.71 -5.30 -41.15
N LYS A 34 -14.38 -4.57 -40.10
CA LYS A 34 -13.00 -4.41 -39.62
C LYS A 34 -12.45 -5.73 -39.10
N ALA A 35 -13.21 -6.46 -38.28
CA ALA A 35 -12.83 -7.76 -37.74
C ALA A 35 -12.60 -8.80 -38.85
N ALA A 36 -13.47 -8.86 -39.85
CA ALA A 36 -13.36 -9.78 -40.97
C ALA A 36 -12.06 -9.62 -41.78
N LYS A 37 -11.47 -8.42 -41.80
CA LYS A 37 -10.18 -8.17 -42.45
C LYS A 37 -8.98 -8.63 -41.65
N ASN A 38 -9.08 -8.65 -40.34
CA ASN A 38 -7.95 -8.87 -39.40
C ASN A 38 -7.99 -10.24 -38.71
N MET A 39 -9.17 -10.87 -38.59
CA MET A 39 -9.34 -12.14 -37.90
C MET A 39 -8.92 -13.34 -38.76
N LYS A 40 -8.34 -14.32 -38.10
CA LYS A 40 -8.09 -15.66 -38.66
C LYS A 40 -9.15 -16.59 -38.09
N ILE A 41 -10.01 -17.13 -38.96
CA ILE A 41 -11.06 -18.09 -38.60
C ILE A 41 -10.80 -19.39 -39.39
N ASP A 42 -10.85 -20.52 -38.70
CA ASP A 42 -10.67 -21.84 -39.34
C ASP A 42 -11.66 -22.06 -40.46
N GLY A 43 -11.18 -22.51 -41.60
CA GLY A 43 -11.97 -22.68 -42.83
C GLY A 43 -11.98 -21.48 -43.77
N PHE A 44 -11.37 -20.34 -43.37
CA PHE A 44 -11.29 -19.15 -44.22
C PHE A 44 -9.86 -18.60 -44.32
N ARG A 45 -9.52 -18.09 -45.50
CA ARG A 45 -8.24 -17.41 -45.68
C ARG A 45 -8.25 -16.09 -44.89
N ALA A 46 -7.13 -15.76 -44.23
CA ALA A 46 -6.96 -14.51 -43.50
C ALA A 46 -7.35 -13.29 -44.34
N GLY A 47 -8.22 -12.42 -43.86
CA GLY A 47 -8.73 -11.24 -44.51
C GLY A 47 -9.82 -11.49 -45.58
N LYS A 48 -10.31 -12.73 -45.72
CA LYS A 48 -11.40 -13.12 -46.64
C LYS A 48 -12.57 -13.80 -45.92
N VAL A 49 -12.70 -13.56 -44.64
CA VAL A 49 -13.82 -14.10 -43.83
C VAL A 49 -15.10 -13.33 -44.20
N PRO A 50 -16.22 -14.00 -44.53
CA PRO A 50 -17.49 -13.33 -44.77
C PRO A 50 -18.00 -12.61 -43.52
N VAL A 51 -18.45 -11.37 -43.63
CA VAL A 51 -18.92 -10.56 -42.50
C VAL A 51 -20.03 -11.25 -41.69
N ASN A 52 -20.92 -11.96 -42.35
CA ASN A 52 -22.01 -12.71 -41.73
C ASN A 52 -21.49 -13.84 -40.79
N VAL A 53 -20.34 -14.45 -41.12
CA VAL A 53 -19.72 -15.49 -40.29
C VAL A 53 -19.14 -14.85 -39.03
N VAL A 54 -18.51 -13.69 -39.17
CA VAL A 54 -17.96 -12.94 -38.05
C VAL A 54 -19.08 -12.47 -37.12
N LEU A 55 -20.14 -11.85 -37.68
CA LEU A 55 -21.32 -11.42 -36.92
C LEU A 55 -21.94 -12.59 -36.10
N LYS A 56 -22.17 -13.74 -36.76
CA LYS A 56 -22.80 -14.88 -36.08
C LYS A 56 -21.93 -15.49 -34.97
N ARG A 57 -20.60 -15.45 -35.14
CA ARG A 57 -19.68 -16.07 -34.19
C ARG A 57 -19.32 -15.18 -33.01
N TYR A 58 -19.27 -13.87 -33.22
CA TYR A 58 -18.84 -12.86 -32.27
C TYR A 58 -19.91 -11.80 -32.01
N GLU A 59 -21.18 -12.14 -32.16
CA GLU A 59 -22.31 -11.21 -32.05
C GLU A 59 -22.32 -10.44 -30.73
N LYS A 60 -22.11 -11.13 -29.61
CA LYS A 60 -22.14 -10.52 -28.27
C LYS A 60 -21.01 -9.50 -28.08
N GLU A 61 -19.80 -9.87 -28.49
CA GLU A 61 -18.60 -9.03 -28.35
C GLU A 61 -18.71 -7.79 -29.26
N LEU A 62 -19.06 -8.00 -30.52
CA LEU A 62 -19.21 -6.91 -31.49
C LEU A 62 -20.39 -5.98 -31.16
N THR A 63 -21.46 -6.51 -30.55
CA THR A 63 -22.56 -5.67 -30.09
C THR A 63 -22.13 -4.82 -28.90
N ALA A 64 -21.40 -5.37 -27.93
CA ALA A 64 -20.85 -4.62 -26.82
C ALA A 64 -19.90 -3.52 -27.30
N ASP A 65 -19.03 -3.81 -28.26
CA ASP A 65 -18.13 -2.83 -28.86
C ASP A 65 -18.91 -1.71 -29.59
N ALA A 66 -19.96 -2.06 -30.33
CA ALA A 66 -20.79 -1.11 -31.04
C ALA A 66 -21.59 -0.20 -30.10
N GLU A 67 -22.10 -0.74 -28.98
CA GLU A 67 -22.78 0.00 -27.91
C GLU A 67 -21.79 0.95 -27.21
N GLN A 68 -20.58 0.49 -26.91
CA GLN A 68 -19.54 1.31 -26.32
C GLN A 68 -19.12 2.46 -27.25
N ASP A 69 -18.95 2.18 -28.53
CA ASP A 69 -18.68 3.21 -29.55
C ASP A 69 -19.85 4.22 -29.67
N ALA A 70 -21.10 3.79 -29.47
CA ALA A 70 -22.25 4.67 -29.48
C ALA A 70 -22.32 5.56 -28.23
N LEU A 71 -21.97 5.02 -27.05
CA LEU A 71 -21.85 5.81 -25.81
C LEU A 71 -20.71 6.84 -25.92
N LYS A 72 -19.62 6.49 -26.58
CA LYS A 72 -18.54 7.43 -26.85
C LYS A 72 -19.00 8.62 -27.70
N ASP A 73 -19.79 8.37 -28.74
CA ASP A 73 -20.37 9.46 -29.55
C ASP A 73 -21.30 10.36 -28.71
N VAL A 74 -22.03 9.77 -27.74
CA VAL A 74 -22.87 10.55 -26.79
C VAL A 74 -21.99 11.44 -25.93
N ILE A 75 -20.89 10.92 -25.41
CA ILE A 75 -19.95 11.69 -24.59
C ILE A 75 -19.34 12.83 -25.39
N ASP A 76 -18.84 12.55 -26.60
CA ASP A 76 -18.21 13.56 -27.46
C ASP A 76 -19.19 14.68 -27.84
N ALA A 77 -20.44 14.34 -28.13
CA ALA A 77 -21.47 15.33 -28.45
C ALA A 77 -21.94 16.11 -27.22
N GLY A 78 -22.08 15.44 -26.07
CA GLY A 78 -22.40 16.06 -24.79
C GLY A 78 -21.33 17.05 -24.32
N LEU A 79 -20.05 16.70 -24.48
CA LEU A 79 -18.92 17.59 -24.16
C LEU A 79 -18.93 18.86 -25.01
N LYS A 80 -19.26 18.72 -26.30
CA LYS A 80 -19.40 19.90 -27.21
C LYS A 80 -20.54 20.82 -26.78
N GLU A 81 -21.69 20.25 -26.37
CA GLU A 81 -22.83 21.02 -25.88
C GLU A 81 -22.51 21.71 -24.54
N LEU A 82 -21.77 21.05 -23.68
CA LEU A 82 -21.30 21.62 -22.40
C LEU A 82 -20.14 22.61 -22.55
N ASN A 83 -19.62 22.79 -23.78
CA ASN A 83 -18.41 23.58 -24.06
C ASN A 83 -17.19 23.15 -23.23
N ARG A 84 -17.02 21.83 -23.07
CA ARG A 84 -15.92 21.18 -22.34
C ARG A 84 -15.08 20.33 -23.29
N LYS A 85 -13.82 20.09 -22.92
CA LYS A 85 -12.90 19.22 -23.65
C LYS A 85 -12.78 17.87 -22.96
N PHE A 86 -12.43 16.84 -23.74
CA PHE A 86 -12.24 15.50 -23.22
C PHE A 86 -11.09 15.43 -22.18
N GLU A 87 -10.06 16.26 -22.35
CA GLU A 87 -8.92 16.34 -21.41
C GLU A 87 -9.30 16.90 -20.02
N GLU A 88 -10.47 17.53 -19.91
CA GLU A 88 -11.02 18.01 -18.63
C GLU A 88 -11.77 16.92 -17.86
N VAL A 89 -12.16 15.84 -18.56
CA VAL A 89 -12.86 14.70 -17.93
C VAL A 89 -11.88 13.95 -17.03
N ILE A 90 -12.30 13.64 -15.82
CA ILE A 90 -11.52 12.90 -14.85
C ILE A 90 -12.26 11.62 -14.41
N GLY A 91 -11.52 10.53 -14.30
CA GLY A 91 -12.06 9.21 -14.01
C GLY A 91 -12.90 8.65 -15.16
N GLU A 92 -13.49 7.48 -14.94
CA GLU A 92 -14.33 6.83 -15.94
C GLU A 92 -15.75 7.39 -15.91
N PRO A 93 -16.40 7.64 -17.07
CA PRO A 93 -17.81 7.97 -17.14
C PRO A 93 -18.68 6.89 -16.49
N ILE A 94 -19.67 7.27 -15.70
CA ILE A 94 -20.61 6.33 -15.07
C ILE A 94 -21.87 6.23 -15.91
N VAL A 95 -22.15 5.05 -16.44
CA VAL A 95 -23.42 4.76 -17.12
C VAL A 95 -24.46 4.42 -16.05
N THR A 96 -25.35 5.34 -15.75
CA THR A 96 -26.38 5.19 -14.72
C THR A 96 -27.67 4.52 -15.25
N LYS A 97 -27.88 4.60 -16.58
CA LYS A 97 -29.01 3.98 -17.26
C LYS A 97 -28.58 3.49 -18.64
N PHE A 98 -29.02 2.30 -19.01
CA PHE A 98 -28.81 1.74 -20.35
C PHE A 98 -29.93 0.76 -20.67
N ASP A 99 -31.04 1.30 -21.18
CA ASP A 99 -32.25 0.52 -21.48
C ASP A 99 -32.38 0.30 -22.99
N ARG A 100 -32.35 -0.95 -23.42
CA ARG A 100 -32.50 -1.35 -24.82
C ARG A 100 -34.00 -1.45 -25.14
N GLY A 101 -34.51 -0.49 -25.90
CA GLY A 101 -35.84 -0.53 -26.53
C GLY A 101 -35.82 -1.16 -27.91
N GLU A 102 -36.97 -1.30 -28.55
CA GLU A 102 -37.10 -1.85 -29.90
C GLU A 102 -36.41 -0.98 -30.97
N ASN A 103 -36.56 0.35 -30.89
CA ASN A 103 -36.13 1.29 -31.89
C ASN A 103 -34.98 2.20 -31.42
N GLU A 104 -34.79 2.34 -30.13
CA GLU A 104 -33.80 3.22 -29.54
C GLU A 104 -33.27 2.67 -28.22
N ILE A 105 -32.09 3.09 -27.81
CA ILE A 105 -31.49 2.83 -26.52
C ILE A 105 -31.57 4.13 -25.73
N ASP A 106 -32.17 4.07 -24.54
CA ASP A 106 -32.14 5.14 -23.56
C ASP A 106 -30.88 4.99 -22.70
N ALA A 107 -29.96 5.96 -22.79
CA ALA A 107 -28.73 5.96 -22.00
C ALA A 107 -28.64 7.23 -21.15
N GLU A 108 -28.19 7.07 -19.91
CA GLU A 108 -27.79 8.17 -19.04
C GLU A 108 -26.35 7.96 -18.60
N ILE A 109 -25.54 9.00 -18.73
CA ILE A 109 -24.09 8.97 -18.44
C ILE A 109 -23.77 10.15 -17.55
N GLU A 110 -23.11 9.90 -16.43
CA GLU A 110 -22.54 10.94 -15.59
C GLU A 110 -21.07 11.13 -15.93
N LEU A 111 -20.68 12.40 -16.14
CA LEU A 111 -19.31 12.83 -16.38
C LEU A 111 -18.84 13.66 -15.21
N SER A 112 -17.57 13.51 -14.87
CA SER A 112 -16.93 14.38 -13.90
C SER A 112 -15.72 15.08 -14.50
N PHE A 113 -15.46 16.31 -14.04
CA PHE A 113 -14.40 17.16 -14.53
C PHE A 113 -13.41 17.51 -13.41
N LYS A 114 -12.17 17.82 -13.78
CA LYS A 114 -11.16 18.27 -12.83
C LYS A 114 -11.63 19.59 -12.19
N PRO A 115 -11.64 19.70 -10.83
CA PRO A 115 -12.03 20.93 -10.15
C PRO A 115 -10.99 22.01 -10.33
N VAL A 116 -11.46 23.26 -10.42
CA VAL A 116 -10.60 24.44 -10.28
C VAL A 116 -10.66 24.90 -8.82
N ILE A 117 -9.51 24.82 -8.15
CA ILE A 117 -9.44 25.03 -6.71
C ILE A 117 -8.68 26.32 -6.41
N ASN A 118 -9.27 27.17 -5.59
CA ASN A 118 -8.57 28.29 -4.99
C ASN A 118 -8.32 28.00 -3.50
N ILE A 119 -7.05 27.92 -3.13
CA ILE A 119 -6.59 27.67 -1.76
C ILE A 119 -5.78 28.85 -1.20
N ASP A 120 -6.07 30.09 -1.62
CA ASP A 120 -5.37 31.28 -1.13
C ASP A 120 -5.52 31.41 0.39
N GLY A 121 -4.43 31.74 1.07
CA GLY A 121 -4.38 31.82 2.53
C GLY A 121 -4.28 30.48 3.25
N TYR A 122 -3.88 29.39 2.56
CA TYR A 122 -3.60 28.10 3.20
C TYR A 122 -2.39 28.16 4.15
N GLU A 123 -1.48 29.10 3.93
CA GLU A 123 -0.26 29.29 4.73
C GLU A 123 -0.57 29.56 6.21
N GLU A 124 -1.72 30.15 6.50
CA GLU A 124 -2.19 30.43 7.86
C GLU A 124 -2.47 29.14 8.66
N LEU A 125 -2.72 28.01 7.95
CA LEU A 125 -2.99 26.72 8.57
C LEU A 125 -1.72 25.93 8.88
N ILE A 126 -0.55 26.41 8.41
CA ILE A 126 0.73 25.71 8.64
C ILE A 126 1.22 26.06 10.03
N GLU A 127 1.11 25.11 10.95
CA GLU A 127 1.63 25.25 12.30
C GLU A 127 3.17 25.31 12.29
N SER A 128 3.73 26.15 13.17
CA SER A 128 5.18 26.22 13.32
C SER A 128 5.69 25.05 14.14
N VAL A 129 6.64 24.31 13.57
CA VAL A 129 7.23 23.14 14.22
C VAL A 129 8.37 23.55 15.16
N SER A 130 8.30 23.10 16.40
CA SER A 130 9.39 23.25 17.37
C SER A 130 10.38 22.10 17.24
N THR A 131 11.67 22.37 17.41
CA THR A 131 12.70 21.34 17.40
C THR A 131 12.49 20.33 18.53
N PRO A 132 12.35 19.03 18.26
CA PRO A 132 12.16 18.03 19.29
C PRO A 132 13.34 17.99 20.26
N ARG A 133 13.04 17.87 21.55
CA ARG A 133 14.08 17.71 22.58
C ARG A 133 14.53 16.25 22.62
N VAL A 134 15.83 16.03 22.55
CA VAL A 134 16.46 14.73 22.74
C VAL A 134 17.19 14.72 24.08
N THR A 135 16.91 13.72 24.91
CA THR A 135 17.52 13.57 26.23
C THR A 135 18.75 12.66 26.16
N LYS A 136 19.67 12.82 27.11
CA LYS A 136 20.83 11.94 27.21
C LYS A 136 20.43 10.47 27.38
N LYS A 137 19.37 10.21 28.14
CA LYS A 137 18.84 8.87 28.34
C LYS A 137 18.47 8.18 27.01
N GLU A 138 17.79 8.87 26.12
CA GLU A 138 17.42 8.34 24.79
C GLU A 138 18.64 8.04 23.92
N ILE A 139 19.67 8.89 23.99
CA ILE A 139 20.93 8.66 23.30
C ILE A 139 21.60 7.41 23.85
N ASP A 140 21.70 7.28 25.18
CA ASP A 140 22.31 6.13 25.84
C ASP A 140 21.56 4.83 25.58
N GLU A 141 20.23 4.86 25.58
CA GLU A 141 19.38 3.71 25.23
C GLU A 141 19.63 3.27 23.78
N ARG A 142 19.58 4.19 22.81
CA ARG A 142 19.83 3.89 21.39
C ARG A 142 21.27 3.39 21.16
N LYS A 143 22.24 4.02 21.81
CA LYS A 143 23.63 3.58 21.80
C LYS A 143 23.77 2.13 22.27
N ASN A 144 23.18 1.81 23.39
CA ASN A 144 23.20 0.45 23.94
C ASN A 144 22.48 -0.58 23.05
N GLU A 145 21.39 -0.21 22.39
CA GLU A 145 20.69 -1.07 21.41
C GLU A 145 21.62 -1.42 20.23
N ILE A 146 22.28 -0.41 19.67
CA ILE A 146 23.20 -0.61 18.55
C ILE A 146 24.40 -1.49 18.97
N LEU A 147 24.98 -1.21 20.12
CA LEU A 147 26.10 -1.99 20.64
C LEU A 147 25.69 -3.45 20.91
N LYS A 148 24.49 -3.68 21.46
CA LYS A 148 23.95 -5.04 21.65
C LYS A 148 23.72 -5.77 20.33
N MET A 149 23.24 -5.08 19.29
CA MET A 149 23.09 -5.71 17.98
C MET A 149 24.42 -6.13 17.37
N MET A 150 25.48 -5.34 17.55
CA MET A 150 26.80 -5.58 16.99
C MET A 150 27.73 -6.41 17.87
N ALA A 151 27.38 -6.59 19.14
CA ALA A 151 28.20 -7.33 20.08
C ALA A 151 28.35 -8.80 19.65
N PRO A 152 29.58 -9.35 19.69
CA PRO A 152 29.79 -10.76 19.44
C PRO A 152 29.09 -11.62 20.48
N LEU A 153 28.67 -12.80 20.04
CA LEU A 153 28.18 -13.82 20.96
C LEU A 153 29.38 -14.48 21.63
N GLU A 154 29.43 -14.39 22.93
CA GLU A 154 30.45 -15.04 23.73
C GLU A 154 29.78 -16.00 24.74
N LYS A 155 30.50 -17.08 25.09
CA LYS A 155 30.09 -17.97 26.15
C LYS A 155 30.03 -17.20 27.46
N ILE A 156 28.92 -17.32 28.15
CA ILE A 156 28.72 -16.70 29.45
C ILE A 156 28.54 -17.78 30.53
N GLU A 157 29.08 -17.53 31.71
CA GLU A 157 28.88 -18.40 32.87
C GLU A 157 27.61 -17.96 33.59
N LYS A 158 26.52 -18.67 33.31
CA LYS A 158 25.24 -18.51 34.00
C LYS A 158 24.80 -19.81 34.65
N ALA A 159 24.09 -19.68 35.76
CA ALA A 159 23.55 -20.83 36.52
C ALA A 159 22.48 -21.58 35.74
N ALA A 160 21.68 -20.87 34.90
CA ALA A 160 20.61 -21.41 34.11
C ALA A 160 20.28 -20.48 32.92
N LEU A 161 19.67 -21.05 31.91
CA LEU A 161 19.23 -20.35 30.68
C LEU A 161 18.05 -19.42 30.99
N GLU A 162 18.15 -18.17 30.53
CA GLU A 162 17.13 -17.14 30.70
C GLU A 162 16.65 -16.58 29.35
N LYS A 163 15.53 -15.88 29.36
CA LYS A 163 15.04 -15.18 28.18
C LYS A 163 16.04 -14.09 27.75
N GLY A 164 16.36 -14.07 26.45
CA GLY A 164 17.35 -13.17 25.84
C GLY A 164 18.76 -13.76 25.79
N ASP A 165 19.01 -14.92 26.40
CA ASP A 165 20.25 -15.67 26.21
C ASP A 165 20.22 -16.45 24.90
N PHE A 166 21.39 -16.77 24.37
CA PHE A 166 21.55 -17.65 23.22
C PHE A 166 21.93 -19.06 23.71
N ALA A 167 21.04 -20.00 23.45
CA ALA A 167 21.26 -21.40 23.76
C ALA A 167 21.94 -22.11 22.58
N LYS A 168 23.07 -22.77 22.82
CA LYS A 168 23.62 -23.75 21.90
C LYS A 168 23.27 -25.14 22.40
N PHE A 169 22.45 -25.86 21.64
CA PHE A 169 21.82 -27.10 22.07
C PHE A 169 21.58 -28.08 20.94
N ASP A 170 21.39 -29.36 21.33
CA ASP A 170 20.86 -30.37 20.44
C ASP A 170 19.38 -30.60 20.75
N PHE A 171 18.61 -30.94 19.75
CA PHE A 171 17.23 -31.36 19.93
C PHE A 171 16.83 -32.49 18.99
N GLU A 172 15.90 -33.32 19.43
CA GLU A 172 15.25 -34.35 18.65
C GLU A 172 13.76 -34.41 19.02
N GLY A 173 12.89 -34.19 18.03
CA GLY A 173 11.46 -34.10 18.21
C GLY A 173 10.74 -35.42 17.88
N PHE A 174 9.75 -35.75 18.69
CA PHE A 174 8.93 -36.94 18.55
C PHE A 174 7.45 -36.57 18.56
N VAL A 175 6.67 -37.19 17.66
CA VAL A 175 5.21 -37.14 17.64
C VAL A 175 4.71 -38.57 17.74
N ASP A 176 3.77 -38.84 18.65
CA ASP A 176 3.25 -40.18 18.91
C ASP A 176 4.36 -41.22 19.27
N GLY A 177 5.52 -40.77 19.74
CA GLY A 177 6.68 -41.58 20.10
C GLY A 177 7.63 -41.87 18.94
N GLU A 178 7.36 -41.40 17.73
CA GLU A 178 8.20 -41.56 16.56
C GLU A 178 8.88 -40.24 16.19
N ALA A 179 10.18 -40.32 15.84
CA ALA A 179 10.93 -39.15 15.38
C ALA A 179 10.43 -38.73 14.00
N PHE A 180 10.30 -37.43 13.76
CA PHE A 180 9.82 -36.88 12.50
C PHE A 180 10.93 -36.15 11.73
N GLU A 181 10.79 -36.13 10.41
CA GLU A 181 11.74 -35.45 9.51
C GLU A 181 11.78 -33.95 9.77
N GLY A 182 12.99 -33.36 9.89
CA GLY A 182 13.19 -31.97 10.25
C GLY A 182 13.09 -31.66 11.74
N GLY A 183 12.79 -32.66 12.59
CA GLY A 183 12.69 -32.51 14.04
C GLY A 183 14.02 -32.62 14.79
N LYS A 184 15.16 -32.77 14.11
CA LYS A 184 16.47 -32.98 14.75
C LYS A 184 17.53 -31.99 14.25
N ALA A 185 18.28 -31.42 15.19
CA ALA A 185 19.51 -30.69 14.90
C ALA A 185 20.51 -30.82 16.05
N GLU A 186 21.79 -30.69 15.72
CA GLU A 186 22.88 -30.68 16.67
C GLU A 186 23.58 -29.31 16.66
N ASN A 187 24.04 -28.87 17.83
CA ASN A 187 24.70 -27.57 18.00
C ASN A 187 23.90 -26.38 17.46
N TYR A 188 22.58 -26.45 17.53
CA TYR A 188 21.73 -25.36 17.08
C TYR A 188 21.88 -24.15 18.00
N LEU A 189 21.93 -22.95 17.42
CA LEU A 189 22.04 -21.70 18.18
C LEU A 189 20.71 -20.92 18.07
N LEU A 190 20.10 -20.64 19.20
CA LEU A 190 18.80 -19.98 19.28
C LEU A 190 18.79 -18.93 20.38
N GLU A 191 18.28 -17.74 20.07
CA GLU A 191 17.96 -16.73 21.10
C GLU A 191 16.63 -17.09 21.76
N ILE A 192 16.66 -17.28 23.06
CA ILE A 192 15.48 -17.65 23.84
C ILE A 192 14.51 -16.47 23.97
N GLY A 193 13.29 -16.66 23.52
CA GLY A 193 12.27 -15.61 23.43
C GLY A 193 12.21 -14.90 22.08
N SER A 194 12.94 -15.41 21.07
CA SER A 194 12.90 -14.91 19.68
C SER A 194 11.60 -15.25 18.94
N GLY A 195 10.91 -16.30 19.35
CA GLY A 195 9.71 -16.81 18.67
C GLY A 195 10.02 -17.54 17.36
N GLN A 196 11.26 -17.97 17.11
CA GLN A 196 11.66 -18.73 15.91
C GLN A 196 11.15 -20.17 15.93
N PHE A 197 10.93 -20.72 17.13
CA PHE A 197 10.38 -22.06 17.31
C PHE A 197 8.88 -22.02 17.58
N ILE A 198 8.26 -23.20 17.53
CA ILE A 198 6.82 -23.34 17.84
C ILE A 198 6.50 -22.88 19.25
N PRO A 199 5.31 -22.31 19.50
CA PRO A 199 4.94 -21.74 20.79
C PRO A 199 5.16 -22.73 21.95
N GLY A 200 5.79 -22.26 23.02
CA GLY A 200 6.08 -23.03 24.22
C GLY A 200 7.43 -23.77 24.19
N PHE A 201 8.10 -23.91 23.05
CA PHE A 201 9.39 -24.59 22.97
C PHE A 201 10.49 -23.82 23.71
N GLU A 202 10.64 -22.54 23.39
CA GLU A 202 11.65 -21.67 24.00
C GLU A 202 11.38 -21.48 25.49
N ASP A 203 10.11 -21.30 25.85
CA ASP A 203 9.69 -21.19 27.26
C ASP A 203 10.01 -22.47 28.07
N GLY A 204 9.86 -23.65 27.46
CA GLY A 204 10.20 -24.94 28.06
C GLY A 204 11.69 -25.13 28.29
N MET A 205 12.54 -24.39 27.61
CA MET A 205 14.01 -24.41 27.78
C MET A 205 14.48 -23.51 28.93
N ILE A 206 13.71 -22.49 29.30
CA ILE A 206 14.09 -21.58 30.39
C ILE A 206 14.38 -22.37 31.68
N GLY A 207 15.46 -22.00 32.36
CA GLY A 207 15.93 -22.66 33.56
C GLY A 207 16.78 -23.92 33.36
N LEU A 208 17.09 -24.32 32.10
CA LEU A 208 18.04 -25.37 31.79
C LEU A 208 19.45 -24.96 32.21
N LYS A 209 20.21 -25.91 32.74
CA LYS A 209 21.62 -25.74 33.06
C LYS A 209 22.50 -26.33 31.96
N VAL A 210 23.69 -25.81 31.78
CA VAL A 210 24.66 -26.38 30.85
C VAL A 210 24.91 -27.86 31.15
N GLY A 211 24.77 -28.70 30.11
CA GLY A 211 24.87 -30.16 30.22
C GLY A 211 23.58 -30.89 30.61
N GLU A 212 22.51 -30.16 30.96
CA GLU A 212 21.21 -30.74 31.32
C GLU A 212 20.46 -31.18 30.07
N GLU A 213 19.74 -32.29 30.19
CA GLU A 213 18.77 -32.79 29.22
C GLU A 213 17.36 -32.62 29.75
N ARG A 214 16.43 -32.21 28.89
CA ARG A 214 15.02 -32.01 29.26
C ARG A 214 14.08 -32.36 28.11
N ASP A 215 12.97 -32.97 28.45
CA ASP A 215 11.85 -33.18 27.53
C ASP A 215 10.93 -31.97 27.55
N VAL A 216 10.94 -31.22 26.44
CA VAL A 216 10.09 -30.05 26.23
C VAL A 216 8.83 -30.48 25.46
N LYS A 217 7.68 -30.40 26.12
CA LYS A 217 6.39 -30.78 25.58
C LYS A 217 5.70 -29.54 24.98
N VAL A 218 5.31 -29.62 23.71
CA VAL A 218 4.69 -28.53 22.95
C VAL A 218 3.60 -29.06 22.04
N LYS A 219 2.77 -28.15 21.53
CA LYS A 219 1.75 -28.48 20.54
C LYS A 219 1.98 -27.69 19.28
N PHE A 220 1.99 -28.36 18.15
CA PHE A 220 2.05 -27.70 16.85
C PHE A 220 0.80 -26.85 16.60
N PRO A 221 0.94 -25.62 16.08
CA PRO A 221 -0.21 -24.82 15.66
C PRO A 221 -1.12 -25.55 14.68
N ALA A 222 -2.43 -25.28 14.72
CA ALA A 222 -3.39 -25.89 13.81
C ALA A 222 -3.12 -25.56 12.32
N GLU A 223 -2.52 -24.39 12.08
CA GLU A 223 -2.15 -23.91 10.73
C GLU A 223 -0.64 -24.12 10.44
N TYR A 224 -0.03 -25.15 11.00
CA TYR A 224 1.38 -25.43 10.75
C TYR A 224 1.61 -25.90 9.31
N GLY A 225 2.66 -25.39 8.65
CA GLY A 225 2.93 -25.65 7.22
C GLY A 225 3.08 -27.12 6.83
N ALA A 226 3.49 -28.01 7.79
CA ALA A 226 3.52 -29.44 7.58
C ALA A 226 2.20 -30.06 8.09
N ALA A 227 1.28 -30.36 7.20
CA ALA A 227 -0.07 -30.84 7.51
C ALA A 227 -0.10 -32.10 8.39
N HIS A 228 0.92 -32.97 8.29
CA HIS A 228 1.03 -34.19 9.10
C HIS A 228 1.42 -33.95 10.57
N LEU A 229 1.91 -32.75 10.90
CA LEU A 229 2.28 -32.30 12.25
C LEU A 229 1.26 -31.32 12.86
N ALA A 230 0.46 -30.65 12.02
CA ALA A 230 -0.49 -29.61 12.45
C ALA A 230 -1.43 -30.11 13.56
N GLY A 231 -1.50 -29.34 14.66
CA GLY A 231 -2.36 -29.63 15.81
C GLY A 231 -1.93 -30.80 16.68
N LYS A 232 -0.82 -31.49 16.37
CA LYS A 232 -0.33 -32.64 17.17
C LYS A 232 0.52 -32.21 18.36
N ASP A 233 0.49 -33.01 19.39
CA ASP A 233 1.40 -32.89 20.54
C ASP A 233 2.77 -33.48 20.17
N ALA A 234 3.84 -32.79 20.54
CA ALA A 234 5.21 -33.21 20.31
C ALA A 234 6.05 -33.11 21.59
N THR A 235 7.01 -33.98 21.68
CA THR A 235 8.02 -33.95 22.76
C THR A 235 9.38 -33.81 22.13
N PHE A 236 10.10 -32.75 22.49
CA PHE A 236 11.47 -32.53 22.06
C PHE A 236 12.43 -32.86 23.18
N LYS A 237 13.34 -33.79 22.92
CA LYS A 237 14.49 -34.03 23.82
C LYS A 237 15.55 -32.98 23.53
N VAL A 238 15.82 -32.14 24.48
CA VAL A 238 16.74 -31.01 24.33
C VAL A 238 17.94 -31.24 25.27
N LYS A 239 19.16 -31.02 24.73
CA LYS A 239 20.40 -31.05 25.52
C LYS A 239 21.12 -29.72 25.38
N LEU A 240 21.25 -28.95 26.44
CA LEU A 240 21.93 -27.67 26.46
C LEU A 240 23.45 -27.85 26.57
N HIS A 241 24.20 -27.37 25.59
CA HIS A 241 25.68 -27.44 25.59
C HIS A 241 26.32 -26.20 26.16
N GLU A 242 25.78 -25.02 25.82
CA GLU A 242 26.42 -23.74 26.14
C GLU A 242 25.36 -22.63 26.17
N ILE A 243 25.56 -21.71 27.10
CA ILE A 243 24.81 -20.46 27.17
C ILE A 243 25.73 -19.36 26.62
N GLN A 244 25.27 -18.65 25.63
CA GLN A 244 25.99 -17.52 25.05
C GLN A 244 25.18 -16.24 25.28
N GLY A 245 25.87 -15.13 25.38
CA GLY A 245 25.28 -13.81 25.50
C GLY A 245 26.02 -12.80 24.66
N LYS A 246 25.33 -11.73 24.31
CA LYS A 246 25.97 -10.58 23.66
C LYS A 246 26.72 -9.77 24.69
N LYS A 247 28.05 -9.81 24.65
CA LYS A 247 28.88 -9.01 25.54
C LYS A 247 29.02 -7.60 24.97
N VAL A 248 28.21 -6.70 25.48
CA VAL A 248 28.34 -5.29 25.13
C VAL A 248 29.63 -4.76 25.76
N PRO A 249 30.55 -4.17 24.98
CA PRO A 249 31.78 -3.60 25.52
C PRO A 249 31.44 -2.41 26.46
N GLU A 250 32.13 -2.33 27.59
CA GLU A 250 31.98 -1.20 28.53
C GLU A 250 32.51 0.10 27.92
N GLU A 251 33.58 0.01 27.12
CA GLU A 251 34.14 1.12 26.36
C GLU A 251 34.03 0.82 24.86
N ILE A 252 33.65 1.84 24.09
CA ILE A 252 33.55 1.73 22.64
C ILE A 252 34.87 2.09 22.02
N ASP A 253 35.56 1.09 21.48
CA ASP A 253 36.83 1.29 20.78
C ASP A 253 36.68 1.85 19.36
N GLU A 254 37.78 2.28 18.77
CA GLU A 254 37.80 2.88 17.43
C GLU A 254 37.36 1.86 16.36
N GLU A 255 37.65 0.57 16.53
CA GLU A 255 37.28 -0.48 15.60
C GLU A 255 35.75 -0.68 15.58
N THR A 256 35.12 -0.71 16.73
CA THR A 256 33.66 -0.75 16.89
C THR A 256 33.01 0.48 16.25
N LEU A 257 33.54 1.69 16.49
CA LEU A 257 33.03 2.91 15.88
C LEU A 257 33.15 2.89 14.35
N LYS A 258 34.24 2.40 13.77
CA LYS A 258 34.40 2.26 12.31
C LYS A 258 33.41 1.27 11.71
N ARG A 259 33.06 0.23 12.46
CA ARG A 259 32.02 -0.73 12.02
C ARG A 259 30.62 -0.14 12.07
N ILE A 260 30.34 0.74 13.05
CA ILE A 260 29.05 1.42 13.21
C ILE A 260 28.89 2.55 12.19
N MET A 261 29.98 3.27 11.90
CA MET A 261 30.01 4.43 11.01
C MET A 261 30.94 4.19 9.79
N PRO A 262 30.57 3.26 8.89
CA PRO A 262 31.41 2.97 7.74
C PRO A 262 31.50 4.19 6.82
N GLY A 263 32.72 4.52 6.38
CA GLY A 263 32.97 5.64 5.48
C GLY A 263 33.38 6.97 6.18
N GLU A 264 33.38 7.01 7.51
CA GLU A 264 33.93 8.17 8.24
C GLU A 264 35.43 8.05 8.39
N GLU A 265 36.18 9.11 8.02
CA GLU A 265 37.64 9.15 8.14
C GLU A 265 38.07 9.23 9.61
N LYS A 266 37.30 9.95 10.42
CA LYS A 266 37.56 10.11 11.86
C LYS A 266 36.34 9.74 12.65
N VAL A 267 36.45 8.76 13.52
CA VAL A 267 35.39 8.31 14.39
C VAL A 267 35.69 8.66 15.84
N SER A 268 34.69 9.11 16.58
CA SER A 268 34.76 9.30 18.02
C SER A 268 33.40 9.02 18.66
N VAL A 269 33.41 8.79 19.97
CA VAL A 269 32.15 8.56 20.73
C VAL A 269 31.26 9.81 20.65
N GLU A 270 31.85 11.00 20.70
CA GLU A 270 31.13 12.26 20.61
C GLU A 270 30.43 12.41 19.27
N LEU A 271 31.12 12.08 18.14
CA LEU A 271 30.53 12.11 16.81
C LEU A 271 29.40 11.10 16.67
N PHE A 272 29.57 9.91 17.25
CA PHE A 272 28.53 8.89 17.27
C PHE A 272 27.30 9.36 18.04
N GLU A 273 27.48 9.91 19.24
CA GLU A 273 26.39 10.44 20.05
C GLU A 273 25.69 11.64 19.38
N GLU A 274 26.43 12.50 18.68
CA GLU A 274 25.86 13.60 17.89
C GLU A 274 24.99 13.06 16.74
N ARG A 275 25.45 12.04 16.01
CA ARG A 275 24.67 11.41 14.95
C ARG A 275 23.40 10.72 15.49
N LEU A 276 23.53 10.01 16.63
CA LEU A 276 22.36 9.45 17.30
C LEU A 276 21.34 10.49 17.70
N LYS A 277 21.82 11.63 18.24
CA LYS A 277 20.96 12.74 18.61
C LYS A 277 20.23 13.32 17.40
N GLU A 278 20.89 13.54 16.28
CA GLU A 278 20.24 14.02 15.06
C GLU A 278 19.28 12.99 14.48
N GLN A 279 19.61 11.70 14.51
CA GLN A 279 18.72 10.62 14.10
C GLN A 279 17.45 10.58 14.97
N ILE A 280 17.57 10.56 16.29
CA ILE A 280 16.43 10.55 17.22
C ILE A 280 15.57 11.80 17.03
N LYS A 281 16.21 12.96 16.82
CA LYS A 281 15.52 14.22 16.54
C LYS A 281 14.70 14.13 15.24
N ALA A 282 15.28 13.57 14.17
CA ALA A 282 14.61 13.37 12.89
C ALA A 282 13.44 12.39 13.02
N GLU A 283 13.63 11.26 13.72
CA GLU A 283 12.59 10.28 13.98
C GLU A 283 11.40 10.89 14.78
N LYS A 284 11.69 11.64 15.84
CA LYS A 284 10.66 12.35 16.63
C LYS A 284 9.93 13.40 15.81
N HIS A 285 10.66 14.12 14.96
CA HIS A 285 10.07 15.11 14.07
C HIS A 285 9.14 14.43 13.07
N ALA A 286 9.61 13.40 12.38
CA ALA A 286 8.80 12.64 11.42
C ALA A 286 7.54 12.04 12.08
N LYS A 287 7.68 11.51 13.30
CA LYS A 287 6.55 11.01 14.08
C LYS A 287 5.53 12.11 14.36
N ASN A 288 5.97 13.28 14.87
CA ASN A 288 5.10 14.41 15.15
C ASN A 288 4.40 14.91 13.87
N VAL A 289 5.12 15.01 12.75
CA VAL A 289 4.53 15.40 11.46
C VAL A 289 3.44 14.40 11.05
N ASN A 290 3.72 13.12 11.11
CA ASN A 290 2.78 12.10 10.61
C ASN A 290 1.58 11.87 11.54
N GLU A 291 1.78 11.89 12.86
CA GLU A 291 0.74 11.55 13.84
C GLU A 291 -0.10 12.76 14.28
N GLU A 292 0.47 13.98 14.23
CA GLU A 292 -0.22 15.19 14.72
C GLU A 292 -0.42 16.27 13.66
N LEU A 293 0.66 16.74 13.03
CA LEU A 293 0.59 17.93 12.20
C LEU A 293 -0.13 17.68 10.86
N LYS A 294 0.16 16.58 10.21
CA LYS A 294 -0.47 16.19 8.94
C LYS A 294 -1.98 15.97 9.09
N PRO A 295 -2.50 15.18 10.05
CA PRO A 295 -3.94 15.04 10.27
C PRO A 295 -4.63 16.38 10.61
N LYS A 296 -4.06 17.17 11.52
CA LYS A 296 -4.62 18.49 11.87
C LYS A 296 -4.68 19.44 10.67
N PHE A 297 -3.62 19.50 9.89
CA PHE A 297 -3.60 20.30 8.68
C PHE A 297 -4.62 19.82 7.66
N ALA A 298 -4.71 18.50 7.44
CA ALA A 298 -5.67 17.90 6.52
C ALA A 298 -7.13 18.23 6.90
N ASP A 299 -7.48 18.10 8.16
CA ASP A 299 -8.82 18.46 8.65
C ASP A 299 -9.08 19.97 8.50
N ALA A 300 -8.13 20.81 8.90
CA ALA A 300 -8.28 22.25 8.83
C ALA A 300 -8.40 22.75 7.38
N ILE A 301 -7.60 22.23 6.44
CA ILE A 301 -7.61 22.69 5.06
C ILE A 301 -8.87 22.23 4.32
N VAL A 302 -9.34 21.01 4.55
CA VAL A 302 -10.60 20.50 3.98
C VAL A 302 -11.81 21.26 4.53
N ALA A 303 -11.78 21.66 5.81
CA ALA A 303 -12.84 22.48 6.41
C ALA A 303 -12.82 23.93 5.91
N LYS A 304 -11.63 24.53 5.69
CA LYS A 304 -11.50 25.92 5.22
C LYS A 304 -11.90 26.09 3.76
N PHE A 305 -11.54 25.14 2.89
CA PHE A 305 -11.76 25.23 1.45
C PHE A 305 -12.84 24.26 0.98
N ASN A 306 -14.00 24.82 0.60
CA ASN A 306 -15.12 24.02 0.09
C ASN A 306 -15.22 24.19 -1.43
N PHE A 307 -15.29 23.07 -2.15
CA PHE A 307 -15.51 22.99 -3.58
C PHE A 307 -16.19 21.66 -3.95
N ASP A 308 -16.81 21.63 -5.11
CA ASP A 308 -17.44 20.41 -5.62
C ASP A 308 -16.38 19.38 -6.02
N VAL A 309 -16.65 18.11 -5.74
CA VAL A 309 -15.73 17.00 -6.06
C VAL A 309 -16.31 16.11 -7.16
N PRO A 310 -15.44 15.51 -7.99
CA PRO A 310 -15.84 14.58 -9.03
C PRO A 310 -16.52 13.35 -8.43
N LYS A 311 -17.81 13.14 -8.76
CA LYS A 311 -18.63 12.07 -8.21
C LYS A 311 -18.06 10.69 -8.47
N ASN A 312 -17.56 10.44 -9.70
CA ASN A 312 -16.97 9.17 -10.08
C ASN A 312 -15.69 8.84 -9.28
N ILE A 313 -14.90 9.85 -8.93
CA ILE A 313 -13.72 9.67 -8.08
C ILE A 313 -14.14 9.36 -6.63
N VAL A 314 -15.19 10.03 -6.14
CA VAL A 314 -15.74 9.70 -4.81
C VAL A 314 -16.26 8.26 -4.77
N GLU A 315 -16.97 7.80 -5.81
CA GLU A 315 -17.44 6.41 -5.87
C GLU A 315 -16.28 5.40 -5.89
N GLN A 316 -15.20 5.69 -6.63
CA GLN A 316 -14.00 4.85 -6.64
C GLN A 316 -13.31 4.82 -5.27
N GLU A 317 -13.20 5.96 -4.61
CA GLU A 317 -12.63 6.06 -3.27
C GLU A 317 -13.46 5.29 -2.23
N MET A 318 -14.79 5.39 -2.30
CA MET A 318 -15.70 4.59 -1.46
C MET A 318 -15.48 3.09 -1.65
N ASP A 319 -15.33 2.64 -2.91
CA ASP A 319 -15.04 1.24 -3.22
C ASP A 319 -13.69 0.79 -2.66
N MET A 320 -12.69 1.65 -2.72
CA MET A 320 -11.37 1.36 -2.18
C MET A 320 -11.40 1.26 -0.65
N GLN A 321 -12.03 2.22 0.03
CA GLN A 321 -12.17 2.22 1.50
C GLN A 321 -12.98 1.01 1.98
N PHE A 322 -14.07 0.69 1.29
CA PHE A 322 -14.88 -0.47 1.59
C PHE A 322 -14.11 -1.79 1.43
N ARG A 323 -13.33 -1.94 0.35
CA ARG A 323 -12.46 -3.12 0.14
C ARG A 323 -11.38 -3.23 1.22
N SER A 324 -10.76 -2.12 1.61
CA SER A 324 -9.75 -2.09 2.68
C SER A 324 -10.33 -2.52 4.03
N ALA A 325 -11.59 -2.16 4.29
CA ALA A 325 -12.29 -2.56 5.50
C ALA A 325 -12.81 -4.01 5.47
N TRP A 326 -12.71 -4.72 4.34
CA TRP A 326 -13.31 -6.05 4.18
C TRP A 326 -12.83 -7.07 5.22
N SER A 327 -11.55 -7.04 5.58
CA SER A 327 -10.97 -7.94 6.58
C SER A 327 -11.41 -7.64 8.03
N SER A 328 -11.99 -6.47 8.28
CA SER A 328 -12.47 -6.06 9.60
C SER A 328 -13.91 -6.48 9.90
N PHE A 329 -14.66 -6.93 8.86
CA PHE A 329 -16.05 -7.38 9.04
C PHE A 329 -16.12 -8.76 9.68
N THR A 330 -17.13 -8.95 10.54
CA THR A 330 -17.38 -10.25 11.16
C THR A 330 -17.93 -11.26 10.14
N PRO A 331 -17.77 -12.58 10.38
CA PRO A 331 -18.36 -13.61 9.51
C PRO A 331 -19.87 -13.45 9.30
N GLU A 332 -20.58 -12.97 10.30
CA GLU A 332 -22.04 -12.71 10.25
C GLU A 332 -22.36 -11.54 9.31
N GLN A 333 -21.59 -10.45 9.40
CA GLN A 333 -21.70 -9.32 8.47
C GLN A 333 -21.42 -9.73 7.03
N MET A 334 -20.36 -10.52 6.81
CA MET A 334 -20.01 -11.03 5.48
C MET A 334 -21.11 -11.95 4.90
N ALA A 335 -21.71 -12.81 5.72
CA ALA A 335 -22.84 -13.63 5.31
C ALA A 335 -24.03 -12.78 4.88
N LYS A 336 -24.39 -11.77 5.69
CA LYS A 336 -25.45 -10.82 5.38
C LYS A 336 -25.23 -10.07 4.06
N PHE A 337 -24.00 -9.63 3.78
CA PHE A 337 -23.65 -8.93 2.54
C PHE A 337 -23.76 -9.82 1.29
N ARG A 338 -23.61 -11.15 1.44
CA ARG A 338 -23.82 -12.10 0.33
C ARG A 338 -25.29 -12.32 -0.01
N GLU A 339 -26.15 -12.27 1.00
CA GLU A 339 -27.58 -12.54 0.87
C GLU A 339 -28.39 -11.27 0.57
N ASP A 340 -27.98 -10.12 1.12
CA ASP A 340 -28.69 -8.84 1.05
C ASP A 340 -27.81 -7.76 0.40
N LYS A 341 -28.08 -7.51 -0.89
CA LYS A 341 -27.39 -6.46 -1.66
C LYS A 341 -27.66 -5.05 -1.11
N ASP A 342 -28.84 -4.82 -0.51
CA ASP A 342 -29.18 -3.52 0.06
C ASP A 342 -28.36 -3.27 1.33
N ALA A 343 -28.11 -4.30 2.13
CA ALA A 343 -27.23 -4.21 3.28
C ALA A 343 -25.79 -3.89 2.87
N LEU A 344 -25.30 -4.53 1.80
CA LEU A 344 -23.98 -4.23 1.23
C LEU A 344 -23.88 -2.76 0.78
N THR A 345 -24.88 -2.30 0.01
CA THR A 345 -24.94 -0.92 -0.50
C THR A 345 -25.00 0.10 0.64
N LYS A 346 -25.81 -0.15 1.66
CA LYS A 346 -25.90 0.73 2.86
C LYS A 346 -24.56 0.78 3.60
N GLN A 347 -23.89 -0.35 3.77
CA GLN A 347 -22.58 -0.38 4.42
C GLN A 347 -21.54 0.39 3.61
N ARG A 348 -21.51 0.22 2.30
CA ARG A 348 -20.64 0.98 1.41
C ARG A 348 -20.91 2.49 1.51
N GLU A 349 -22.17 2.88 1.59
CA GLU A 349 -22.58 4.29 1.68
C GLU A 349 -22.08 4.98 2.96
N THR A 350 -21.81 4.24 4.05
CA THR A 350 -21.24 4.83 5.27
C THR A 350 -19.85 5.42 5.07
N TYR A 351 -19.13 5.08 3.99
CA TYR A 351 -17.83 5.62 3.66
C TYR A 351 -17.88 6.91 2.83
N ARG A 352 -19.06 7.38 2.42
CA ARG A 352 -19.21 8.52 1.50
C ARG A 352 -18.57 9.79 2.03
N ASP A 353 -18.82 10.17 3.27
CA ASP A 353 -18.30 11.40 3.85
C ASP A 353 -16.77 11.37 3.96
N ASP A 354 -16.21 10.23 4.34
CA ASP A 354 -14.77 10.04 4.42
C ASP A 354 -14.14 10.02 3.01
N ALA A 355 -14.79 9.40 2.04
CA ALA A 355 -14.35 9.42 0.65
C ALA A 355 -14.37 10.84 0.06
N VAL A 356 -15.39 11.63 0.34
CA VAL A 356 -15.45 13.05 -0.08
C VAL A 356 -14.31 13.85 0.52
N LYS A 357 -14.00 13.66 1.81
CA LYS A 357 -12.85 14.31 2.47
C LYS A 357 -11.52 13.88 1.86
N SER A 358 -11.33 12.58 1.62
CA SER A 358 -10.13 12.02 1.00
C SER A 358 -9.91 12.60 -0.40
N VAL A 359 -10.95 12.62 -1.23
CA VAL A 359 -10.89 13.18 -2.59
C VAL A 359 -10.61 14.68 -2.56
N LYS A 360 -11.26 15.45 -1.67
CA LYS A 360 -10.95 16.88 -1.50
C LYS A 360 -9.49 17.09 -1.14
N LEU A 361 -8.98 16.33 -0.17
CA LEU A 361 -7.60 16.44 0.27
C LEU A 361 -6.62 16.12 -0.86
N THR A 362 -6.89 15.08 -1.66
CA THR A 362 -6.06 14.72 -2.81
C THR A 362 -5.93 15.87 -3.82
N PHE A 363 -7.04 16.53 -4.17
CA PHE A 363 -7.00 17.69 -5.07
C PHE A 363 -6.30 18.89 -4.46
N ILE A 364 -6.46 19.12 -3.15
CA ILE A 364 -5.76 20.19 -2.43
C ILE A 364 -4.24 19.93 -2.42
N ILE A 365 -3.82 18.68 -2.15
CA ILE A 365 -2.40 18.29 -2.18
C ILE A 365 -1.80 18.49 -3.57
N ASP A 366 -2.52 18.08 -4.65
CA ASP A 366 -2.08 18.31 -6.04
C ASP A 366 -1.86 19.82 -6.32
N GLU A 367 -2.79 20.66 -5.90
CA GLU A 367 -2.69 22.12 -6.07
C GLU A 367 -1.58 22.74 -5.18
N LEU A 368 -1.42 22.27 -3.94
CA LEU A 368 -0.32 22.69 -3.06
C LEU A 368 1.04 22.32 -3.66
N ALA A 369 1.18 21.09 -4.13
CA ALA A 369 2.40 20.61 -4.78
C ALA A 369 2.74 21.46 -6.02
N ARG A 370 1.72 21.79 -6.83
CA ARG A 370 1.88 22.68 -7.99
C ARG A 370 2.33 24.08 -7.61
N ARG A 371 1.75 24.69 -6.57
CA ARG A 371 2.11 26.05 -6.10
C ARG A 371 3.49 26.10 -5.49
N ARG A 372 3.94 25.02 -4.85
CA ARG A 372 5.25 24.91 -4.20
C ARG A 372 6.33 24.30 -5.08
N ASP A 373 6.01 24.00 -6.35
CA ASP A 373 6.91 23.32 -7.32
C ASP A 373 7.47 21.98 -6.82
N ILE A 374 6.67 21.27 -6.00
CA ILE A 374 7.02 19.94 -5.52
C ILE A 374 6.73 18.92 -6.61
N LYS A 375 7.77 18.19 -7.02
CA LYS A 375 7.69 17.18 -8.09
C LYS A 375 8.41 15.92 -7.69
N VAL A 376 7.96 14.81 -8.25
CA VAL A 376 8.64 13.51 -8.19
C VAL A 376 8.93 13.07 -9.62
N SER A 377 10.21 12.92 -9.93
CA SER A 377 10.64 12.41 -11.23
C SER A 377 10.38 10.92 -11.35
N ASP A 378 10.30 10.42 -12.58
CA ASP A 378 10.13 8.98 -12.82
C ASP A 378 11.34 8.17 -12.32
N GLN A 379 12.53 8.78 -12.30
CA GLN A 379 13.73 8.16 -11.74
C GLN A 379 13.60 7.96 -10.21
N GLU A 380 13.14 8.98 -9.48
CA GLU A 380 12.89 8.86 -8.03
C GLU A 380 11.83 7.80 -7.72
N LEU A 381 10.76 7.76 -8.52
CA LEU A 381 9.70 6.75 -8.38
C LEU A 381 10.27 5.33 -8.57
N ILE A 382 11.05 5.11 -9.63
CA ILE A 382 11.68 3.81 -9.89
C ILE A 382 12.63 3.42 -8.76
N GLN A 383 13.43 4.37 -8.26
CA GLN A 383 14.35 4.11 -7.13
C GLN A 383 13.60 3.71 -5.86
N ALA A 384 12.48 4.38 -5.56
CA ALA A 384 11.64 4.05 -4.40
C ALA A 384 11.08 2.61 -4.51
N VAL A 385 10.54 2.23 -5.68
CA VAL A 385 10.03 0.88 -5.93
C VAL A 385 11.14 -0.18 -5.87
N TYR A 386 12.34 0.13 -6.37
CA TYR A 386 13.48 -0.78 -6.29
C TYR A 386 13.95 -0.96 -4.84
N PHE A 387 14.00 0.12 -4.07
CA PHE A 387 14.36 0.05 -2.65
C PHE A 387 13.36 -0.81 -1.85
N GLU A 388 12.07 -0.65 -2.13
CA GLU A 388 11.04 -1.50 -1.53
C GLU A 388 11.24 -2.98 -1.91
N ALA A 389 11.50 -3.28 -3.18
CA ALA A 389 11.76 -4.63 -3.66
C ALA A 389 12.97 -5.28 -2.96
N TYR A 390 14.07 -4.53 -2.78
CA TYR A 390 15.24 -5.01 -2.04
C TYR A 390 14.90 -5.32 -0.59
N ARG A 391 14.11 -4.48 0.07
CA ARG A 391 13.67 -4.70 1.45
C ARG A 391 12.78 -5.94 1.59
N LEU A 392 11.97 -6.23 0.57
CA LEU A 392 11.09 -7.41 0.52
C LEU A 392 11.82 -8.68 0.03
N GLY A 393 13.06 -8.57 -0.45
CA GLY A 393 13.81 -9.70 -1.00
C GLY A 393 13.29 -10.21 -2.33
N VAL A 394 12.61 -9.37 -3.12
CA VAL A 394 12.05 -9.71 -4.44
C VAL A 394 12.84 -9.06 -5.58
N ASP A 395 12.69 -9.58 -6.80
CA ASP A 395 13.36 -8.99 -7.98
C ASP A 395 12.81 -7.59 -8.29
N PRO A 396 13.67 -6.53 -8.30
CA PRO A 396 13.21 -5.15 -8.46
C PRO A 396 12.55 -4.86 -9.81
N LYS A 397 13.02 -5.52 -10.89
CA LYS A 397 12.45 -5.29 -12.23
C LYS A 397 11.07 -5.91 -12.34
N GLN A 398 10.91 -7.12 -11.83
CA GLN A 398 9.63 -7.81 -11.82
C GLN A 398 8.63 -7.09 -10.92
N HIS A 399 9.06 -6.58 -9.77
CA HIS A 399 8.24 -5.80 -8.85
C HIS A 399 7.72 -4.52 -9.51
N LEU A 400 8.59 -3.76 -10.19
CA LEU A 400 8.20 -2.57 -10.95
C LEU A 400 7.20 -2.89 -12.08
N GLU A 401 7.41 -4.00 -12.82
CA GLU A 401 6.52 -4.40 -13.89
C GLU A 401 5.14 -4.82 -13.36
N ASN A 402 5.10 -5.52 -12.23
CA ASN A 402 3.85 -5.85 -11.53
C ASN A 402 3.09 -4.58 -11.13
N TYR A 403 3.75 -3.59 -10.53
CA TYR A 403 3.14 -2.32 -10.15
C TYR A 403 2.64 -1.52 -11.36
N LYS A 404 3.38 -1.55 -12.48
CA LYS A 404 2.95 -0.96 -13.73
C LYS A 404 1.69 -1.62 -14.29
N ASN A 405 1.66 -2.95 -14.33
CA ASN A 405 0.52 -3.72 -14.84
C ASN A 405 -0.73 -3.58 -13.96
N GLN A 406 -0.55 -3.40 -12.67
CA GLN A 406 -1.64 -3.14 -11.71
C GLN A 406 -2.07 -1.68 -11.65
N GLY A 407 -1.38 -0.77 -12.34
CA GLY A 407 -1.70 0.67 -12.32
C GLY A 407 -1.43 1.36 -10.97
N ILE A 408 -0.55 0.82 -10.13
CA ILE A 408 -0.26 1.33 -8.77
C ILE A 408 0.72 2.52 -8.79
N LEU A 409 1.58 2.62 -9.82
CA LEU A 409 2.63 3.65 -9.88
C LEU A 409 2.14 5.09 -9.68
N PRO A 410 0.97 5.52 -10.22
CA PRO A 410 0.45 6.86 -9.96
C PRO A 410 0.14 7.12 -8.49
N ALA A 411 -0.37 6.14 -7.77
CA ALA A 411 -0.66 6.25 -6.34
C ALA A 411 0.62 6.38 -5.52
N ILE A 412 1.67 5.60 -5.84
CA ILE A 412 2.98 5.71 -5.21
C ILE A 412 3.57 7.10 -5.47
N LYS A 413 3.52 7.57 -6.71
CA LYS A 413 4.01 8.92 -7.08
C LYS A 413 3.30 10.01 -6.28
N MET A 414 1.99 9.90 -6.10
CA MET A 414 1.21 10.86 -5.30
C MET A 414 1.59 10.82 -3.82
N SER A 415 1.78 9.63 -3.25
CA SER A 415 2.26 9.47 -1.88
C SER A 415 3.65 10.10 -1.67
N MET A 416 4.57 9.93 -2.63
CA MET A 416 5.89 10.57 -2.59
C MET A 416 5.81 12.10 -2.70
N ILE A 417 4.91 12.62 -3.54
CA ILE A 417 4.66 14.07 -3.64
C ILE A 417 4.12 14.61 -2.32
N GLU A 418 3.16 13.91 -1.74
CA GLU A 418 2.57 14.25 -0.45
C GLU A 418 3.63 14.27 0.66
N GLU A 419 4.48 13.25 0.74
CA GLU A 419 5.57 13.19 1.71
C GLU A 419 6.56 14.36 1.55
N LYS A 420 7.01 14.64 0.32
CA LYS A 420 7.89 15.78 0.03
C LYS A 420 7.24 17.11 0.42
N LEU A 421 5.95 17.28 0.11
CA LEU A 421 5.18 18.47 0.42
C LEU A 421 5.12 18.71 1.93
N PHE A 422 4.74 17.70 2.71
CA PHE A 422 4.66 17.83 4.15
C PHE A 422 6.02 18.02 4.82
N ASN A 423 7.06 17.36 4.34
CA ASN A 423 8.43 17.56 4.81
C ASN A 423 8.91 19.00 4.56
N GLU A 424 8.55 19.59 3.42
CA GLU A 424 8.88 21.00 3.12
C GLU A 424 8.05 21.95 3.98
N MET A 425 6.75 21.72 4.12
CA MET A 425 5.83 22.57 4.88
C MET A 425 6.17 22.61 6.38
N PHE A 426 6.50 21.47 6.96
CA PHE A 426 6.78 21.28 8.37
C PHE A 426 8.28 21.20 8.69
N THR A 427 9.14 21.80 7.86
CA THR A 427 10.58 21.89 8.11
C THR A 427 10.87 22.60 9.43
N LEU A 428 11.83 22.11 10.20
CA LEU A 428 12.25 22.69 11.47
C LEU A 428 12.74 24.13 11.29
N LYS A 429 12.51 25.00 12.30
CA LYS A 429 12.93 26.41 12.23
C LYS A 429 14.44 26.59 12.09
N SER A 430 15.25 25.68 12.59
CA SER A 430 16.72 25.66 12.42
C SER A 430 17.13 25.58 10.96
N ASP A 431 16.46 24.68 10.21
CA ASP A 431 16.83 24.35 8.83
C ASP A 431 16.33 25.39 7.81
N LYS A 432 15.31 26.19 8.22
CA LYS A 432 14.84 27.36 7.42
C LYS A 432 15.83 28.52 7.36
N LYS A 433 16.77 28.63 8.32
CA LYS A 433 17.79 29.66 8.31
C LYS A 433 18.95 29.37 7.38
N GLU A 434 19.31 28.08 7.21
CA GLU A 434 20.39 27.66 6.32
C GLU A 434 19.96 27.73 4.83
N LYS A 435 18.73 27.34 4.49
CA LYS A 435 18.20 27.43 3.11
C LYS A 435 17.95 28.85 2.59
N LYS A 436 18.00 29.88 3.46
CA LYS A 436 17.93 31.30 3.04
C LYS A 436 19.30 31.95 2.88
N ALA A 437 20.38 31.24 3.20
CA ALA A 437 21.77 31.72 3.12
C ALA A 437 22.53 31.11 1.90
N GLU A 438 21.96 30.18 1.16
CA GLU A 438 22.37 29.73 -0.16
C GLU A 438 21.49 30.41 -1.24
#